data_08dfca54e585f9b1dd2f00d34b62e5f3
#
_entry.id   08dfca54e585f9b1dd2f00d34b62e5f3
#
_cell.length_a   1.000
_cell.length_b   1.000
_cell.length_c   1.000
_cell.angle_alpha   90.00
_cell.angle_beta   90.00
_cell.angle_gamma   90.00
#
_symmetry.space_group_name_H-M   'P 1'
#
loop_
_entity.id
_entity.type
_entity.pdbx_description
1 polymer ?
#
loop_
_entity_poly.entity_id
_entity_poly.type
_entity_poly.pdbx_seq_one_letter_code
_entity_poly.pdbx_strand_id
1 'polypeptide(L)'
;MTYQYNIATSKKDSRSNVCLLVCHALTDIITLFLSTFLIAHIYSVTQGVSNYIFNVGVYETSMYVAVAVAYFIMSPIVQKTNRIWIYRLALALRAILVIFVVFFGENLADMIVFAGALNGISYGCYLASYNVIRQEMVSRNSMNSFLAFSSIVSKTLSIVAPIVIGSLIDISTFSQVAIYVAVICIIQIIVSFGISSKRPENSTYNLKQYLNKLKTNPAKNKIKHVYLTYIAYGTTTIVGTLLTVCVMMEFGSNFSLGAITSIISAVSVVVLILFSKFTKPGKRAWLFIVLAILPLSSLLVVFLPSTYAVVIYQVCMGIAMIILNPTLATYRNGNLKEAGLYDCIDEHQSVVELIMAVCRIVGFVLLMLIGASGNLVLFKVLLGLSSLSYSAVLISLLIYEKKYLANNKTV
;
A
#
# COMPACT_ATOMS: atom_id res chain seq x y z
N MET A 1 26.30 -10.89 -32.84
CA MET A 1 26.48 -11.96 -31.83
C MET A 1 25.14 -12.21 -31.17
N THR A 2 24.45 -13.25 -31.62
CA THR A 2 23.15 -13.71 -31.13
C THR A 2 23.40 -14.50 -29.85
N TYR A 3 23.14 -13.92 -28.68
CA TYR A 3 23.08 -14.66 -27.43
C TYR A 3 21.81 -15.52 -27.44
N GLN A 4 21.94 -16.79 -27.77
CA GLN A 4 20.94 -17.80 -27.43
C GLN A 4 20.94 -17.96 -25.90
N TYR A 5 19.99 -17.33 -25.25
CA TYR A 5 19.67 -17.62 -23.86
C TYR A 5 18.96 -18.99 -23.81
N ASN A 6 19.68 -20.00 -23.34
CA ASN A 6 19.12 -21.29 -22.97
C ASN A 6 18.08 -21.08 -21.85
N ILE A 7 16.80 -21.11 -22.20
CA ILE A 7 15.68 -21.07 -21.28
C ILE A 7 15.42 -22.50 -20.77
N ALA A 8 16.34 -23.02 -19.98
CA ALA A 8 16.02 -24.08 -19.04
C ALA A 8 15.82 -23.38 -17.66
N THR A 9 14.60 -22.89 -17.39
CA THR A 9 14.23 -22.58 -16.01
C THR A 9 14.40 -23.86 -15.21
N SER A 10 15.39 -23.88 -14.31
CA SER A 10 15.64 -25.06 -13.50
C SER A 10 14.38 -25.32 -12.66
N LYS A 11 14.05 -26.60 -12.37
CA LYS A 11 12.95 -26.95 -11.44
C LYS A 11 13.03 -26.18 -10.12
N LYS A 12 14.23 -25.79 -9.71
CA LYS A 12 14.53 -25.01 -8.51
C LYS A 12 14.00 -23.56 -8.63
N ASP A 13 14.16 -22.93 -9.80
CA ASP A 13 13.67 -21.55 -10.02
C ASP A 13 12.14 -21.50 -10.08
N SER A 14 11.51 -22.51 -10.66
CA SER A 14 10.05 -22.64 -10.69
C SER A 14 9.47 -22.80 -9.27
N ARG A 15 10.06 -23.68 -8.44
CA ARG A 15 9.63 -23.88 -7.05
C ARG A 15 9.80 -22.60 -6.23
N SER A 16 10.90 -21.90 -6.39
CA SER A 16 11.20 -20.66 -5.67
C SER A 16 10.18 -19.55 -6.02
N ASN A 17 9.80 -19.42 -7.29
CA ASN A 17 8.77 -18.47 -7.75
C ASN A 17 7.39 -18.78 -7.16
N VAL A 18 7.01 -20.06 -7.07
CA VAL A 18 5.76 -20.49 -6.43
C VAL A 18 5.79 -20.16 -4.94
N CYS A 19 6.88 -20.45 -4.23
CA CYS A 19 7.01 -20.11 -2.81
C CYS A 19 6.90 -18.58 -2.59
N LEU A 20 7.52 -17.77 -3.46
CA LEU A 20 7.42 -16.30 -3.38
C LEU A 20 5.98 -15.82 -3.57
N LEU A 21 5.26 -16.41 -4.55
CA LEU A 21 3.86 -16.10 -4.81
C LEU A 21 2.95 -16.47 -3.61
N VAL A 22 3.14 -17.67 -3.05
CA VAL A 22 2.38 -18.11 -1.87
C VAL A 22 2.68 -17.21 -0.67
N CYS A 23 3.95 -16.88 -0.42
CA CYS A 23 4.33 -15.93 0.63
C CYS A 23 3.67 -14.55 0.42
N HIS A 24 3.55 -14.08 -0.83
CA HIS A 24 2.88 -12.82 -1.13
C HIS A 24 1.37 -12.90 -0.84
N ALA A 25 0.72 -13.97 -1.25
CA ALA A 25 -0.69 -14.21 -0.96
C ALA A 25 -0.99 -14.25 0.55
N LEU A 26 -0.14 -14.94 1.33
CA LEU A 26 -0.26 -14.97 2.79
C LEU A 26 0.02 -13.58 3.40
N THR A 27 0.97 -12.80 2.82
CA THR A 27 1.19 -11.42 3.22
C THR A 27 -0.07 -10.57 3.04
N ASP A 28 -0.82 -10.75 1.96
CA ASP A 28 -2.05 -9.97 1.69
C ASP A 28 -3.11 -10.23 2.78
N ILE A 29 -3.29 -11.50 3.19
CA ILE A 29 -4.22 -11.87 4.28
C ILE A 29 -3.78 -11.23 5.61
N ILE A 30 -2.51 -11.37 5.97
CA ILE A 30 -1.97 -10.84 7.22
C ILE A 30 -2.03 -9.30 7.21
N THR A 31 -1.70 -8.67 6.09
CA THR A 31 -1.77 -7.21 5.94
C THR A 31 -3.21 -6.72 6.07
N LEU A 32 -4.18 -7.40 5.45
CA LEU A 32 -5.60 -7.09 5.61
C LEU A 32 -6.02 -7.14 7.09
N PHE A 33 -5.63 -8.20 7.81
CA PHE A 33 -5.91 -8.32 9.24
C PHE A 33 -5.32 -7.15 10.03
N LEU A 34 -4.04 -6.83 9.80
CA LEU A 34 -3.35 -5.76 10.54
C LEU A 34 -3.77 -4.35 10.13
N SER A 35 -4.12 -4.10 8.86
CA SER A 35 -4.48 -2.76 8.38
C SER A 35 -5.95 -2.42 8.46
N THR A 36 -6.82 -3.41 8.68
CA THR A 36 -8.27 -3.20 8.72
C THR A 36 -8.83 -3.63 10.07
N PHE A 37 -8.67 -4.92 10.42
CA PHE A 37 -9.31 -5.47 11.62
C PHE A 37 -8.58 -5.10 12.92
N LEU A 38 -7.26 -4.98 12.90
CA LEU A 38 -6.53 -4.47 14.07
C LEU A 38 -6.87 -3.00 14.36
N ILE A 39 -7.03 -2.17 13.31
CA ILE A 39 -7.49 -0.77 13.46
C ILE A 39 -8.92 -0.74 14.04
N ALA A 40 -9.81 -1.59 13.52
CA ALA A 40 -11.16 -1.72 14.04
C ALA A 40 -11.15 -2.19 15.51
N HIS A 41 -10.25 -3.10 15.86
CA HIS A 41 -10.09 -3.57 17.25
C HIS A 41 -9.55 -2.47 18.17
N ILE A 42 -8.51 -1.72 17.75
CA ILE A 42 -8.01 -0.55 18.50
C ILE A 42 -9.16 0.44 18.74
N TYR A 43 -9.95 0.74 17.71
CA TYR A 43 -11.15 1.57 17.85
C TYR A 43 -12.09 1.01 18.92
N SER A 44 -12.42 -0.28 18.87
CA SER A 44 -13.38 -0.92 19.78
C SER A 44 -12.90 -0.94 21.23
N VAL A 45 -11.64 -1.31 21.51
CA VAL A 45 -11.09 -1.39 22.87
C VAL A 45 -10.83 0.00 23.48
N THR A 46 -10.77 1.03 22.68
CA THR A 46 -10.56 2.42 23.13
C THR A 46 -11.84 3.26 23.11
N GLN A 47 -12.98 2.71 22.68
CA GLN A 47 -14.25 3.43 22.56
C GLN A 47 -14.79 3.92 23.93
N GLY A 48 -14.48 3.24 25.03
CA GLY A 48 -14.81 3.66 26.39
C GLY A 48 -13.88 4.72 27.00
N VAL A 49 -12.74 4.99 26.34
CA VAL A 49 -11.76 6.00 26.73
C VAL A 49 -11.92 7.16 25.75
N SER A 50 -12.03 8.37 26.21
CA SER A 50 -12.51 9.59 25.52
C SER A 50 -11.92 9.94 24.15
N ASN A 51 -10.96 9.15 23.57
CA ASN A 51 -10.23 9.54 22.35
C ASN A 51 -9.85 8.38 21.43
N TYR A 52 -10.81 7.54 21.02
CA TYR A 52 -10.56 6.40 20.10
C TYR A 52 -9.89 6.80 18.77
N ILE A 53 -10.28 7.95 18.18
CA ILE A 53 -9.66 8.47 16.94
C ILE A 53 -8.20 8.85 17.19
N PHE A 54 -7.90 9.45 18.35
CA PHE A 54 -6.54 9.77 18.76
C PHE A 54 -5.68 8.50 18.83
N ASN A 55 -6.17 7.43 19.45
CA ASN A 55 -5.44 6.18 19.62
C ASN A 55 -5.15 5.49 18.28
N VAL A 56 -6.09 5.48 17.33
CA VAL A 56 -5.85 5.04 15.96
C VAL A 56 -4.76 5.90 15.28
N GLY A 57 -4.81 7.21 15.46
CA GLY A 57 -3.78 8.12 14.97
C GLY A 57 -2.40 7.85 15.56
N VAL A 58 -2.31 7.54 16.87
CA VAL A 58 -1.05 7.18 17.55
C VAL A 58 -0.47 5.88 16.97
N TYR A 59 -1.30 4.84 16.81
CA TYR A 59 -0.89 3.57 16.20
C TYR A 59 -0.30 3.77 14.81
N GLU A 60 -1.03 4.45 13.93
CA GLU A 60 -0.62 4.67 12.55
C GLU A 60 0.61 5.59 12.44
N THR A 61 0.68 6.65 13.27
CA THR A 61 1.85 7.53 13.30
C THR A 61 3.09 6.75 13.72
N SER A 62 3.02 5.96 14.80
CA SER A 62 4.14 5.15 15.27
C SER A 62 4.55 4.09 14.23
N MET A 63 3.58 3.48 13.56
CA MET A 63 3.80 2.54 12.47
C MET A 63 4.57 3.20 11.31
N TYR A 64 4.11 4.34 10.78
CA TYR A 64 4.75 4.93 9.61
C TYR A 64 6.08 5.60 9.91
N VAL A 65 6.30 6.09 11.12
CA VAL A 65 7.64 6.51 11.59
C VAL A 65 8.59 5.30 11.58
N ALA A 66 8.16 4.19 12.13
CA ALA A 66 8.96 2.97 12.18
C ALA A 66 9.21 2.36 10.79
N VAL A 67 8.21 2.41 9.88
CA VAL A 67 8.38 2.02 8.45
C VAL A 67 9.49 2.84 7.81
N ALA A 68 9.46 4.17 7.96
CA ALA A 68 10.44 5.06 7.36
C ALA A 68 11.85 4.75 7.84
N VAL A 69 12.02 4.63 9.16
CA VAL A 69 13.32 4.32 9.79
C VAL A 69 13.82 2.94 9.36
N ALA A 70 12.98 1.90 9.46
CA ALA A 70 13.35 0.54 9.09
C ALA A 70 13.69 0.43 7.59
N TYR A 71 12.90 1.02 6.72
CA TYR A 71 13.16 1.02 5.28
C TYR A 71 14.48 1.71 4.93
N PHE A 72 14.73 2.90 5.51
CA PHE A 72 15.94 3.67 5.25
C PHE A 72 17.20 2.94 5.72
N ILE A 73 17.15 2.26 6.88
CA ILE A 73 18.26 1.46 7.40
C ILE A 73 18.45 0.18 6.57
N MET A 74 17.35 -0.51 6.25
CA MET A 74 17.43 -1.83 5.61
C MET A 74 17.69 -1.78 4.11
N SER A 75 17.28 -0.73 3.41
CA SER A 75 17.48 -0.61 1.95
C SER A 75 18.95 -0.78 1.52
N PRO A 76 19.94 -0.07 2.09
CA PRO A 76 21.35 -0.30 1.77
C PRO A 76 21.88 -1.67 2.24
N ILE A 77 21.33 -2.23 3.33
CA ILE A 77 21.74 -3.53 3.87
C ILE A 77 21.28 -4.65 2.94
N VAL A 78 20.03 -4.59 2.46
CA VAL A 78 19.46 -5.54 1.50
C VAL A 78 20.29 -5.63 0.23
N GLN A 79 20.86 -4.53 -0.22
CA GLN A 79 21.70 -4.48 -1.42
C GLN A 79 23.10 -5.12 -1.21
N LYS A 80 23.60 -5.18 0.04
CA LYS A 80 24.94 -5.66 0.37
C LYS A 80 24.96 -7.08 0.95
N THR A 81 23.83 -7.56 1.47
CA THR A 81 23.72 -8.83 2.18
C THR A 81 22.82 -9.83 1.46
N ASN A 82 22.66 -11.01 2.05
CA ASN A 82 21.69 -11.97 1.56
C ASN A 82 20.25 -11.50 1.95
N ARG A 83 19.53 -11.00 0.97
CA ARG A 83 18.21 -10.37 1.06
C ARG A 83 17.16 -11.24 1.72
N ILE A 84 17.27 -12.56 1.57
CA ILE A 84 16.30 -13.50 2.11
C ILE A 84 16.28 -13.49 3.65
N TRP A 85 17.40 -13.18 4.29
CA TRP A 85 17.43 -13.08 5.75
C TRP A 85 16.64 -11.88 6.26
N ILE A 86 16.74 -10.74 5.57
CA ILE A 86 15.96 -9.54 5.94
C ILE A 86 14.47 -9.77 5.67
N TYR A 87 14.16 -10.47 4.57
CA TYR A 87 12.80 -10.89 4.27
C TYR A 87 12.24 -11.80 5.37
N ARG A 88 12.97 -12.84 5.78
CA ARG A 88 12.57 -13.73 6.88
C ARG A 88 12.48 -13.02 8.22
N LEU A 89 13.38 -12.07 8.51
CA LEU A 89 13.29 -11.21 9.69
C LEU A 89 11.98 -10.42 9.69
N ALA A 90 11.59 -9.85 8.55
CA ALA A 90 10.31 -9.15 8.42
C ALA A 90 9.12 -10.06 8.73
N LEU A 91 9.12 -11.29 8.21
CA LEU A 91 8.07 -12.28 8.48
C LEU A 91 8.04 -12.69 9.97
N ALA A 92 9.20 -12.89 10.59
CA ALA A 92 9.31 -13.22 12.01
C ALA A 92 8.80 -12.08 12.90
N LEU A 93 9.17 -10.83 12.61
CA LEU A 93 8.67 -9.65 13.34
C LEU A 93 7.15 -9.52 13.21
N ARG A 94 6.60 -9.83 12.03
CA ARG A 94 5.16 -9.83 11.81
C ARG A 94 4.44 -10.93 12.61
N ALA A 95 5.02 -12.13 12.68
CA ALA A 95 4.51 -13.19 13.52
C ALA A 95 4.56 -12.81 15.01
N ILE A 96 5.64 -12.18 15.47
CA ILE A 96 5.77 -11.67 16.84
C ILE A 96 4.68 -10.64 17.12
N LEU A 97 4.42 -9.71 16.19
CA LEU A 97 3.32 -8.74 16.35
C LEU A 97 1.96 -9.42 16.50
N VAL A 98 1.65 -10.40 15.64
CA VAL A 98 0.35 -11.09 15.71
C VAL A 98 0.23 -11.87 17.02
N ILE A 99 1.29 -12.55 17.46
CA ILE A 99 1.34 -13.25 18.75
C ILE A 99 1.18 -12.24 19.90
N PHE A 100 1.85 -11.08 19.83
CA PHE A 100 1.69 -10.01 20.81
C PHE A 100 0.21 -9.57 20.91
N VAL A 101 -0.46 -9.39 19.78
CA VAL A 101 -1.88 -9.02 19.73
C VAL A 101 -2.78 -10.13 20.31
N VAL A 102 -2.42 -11.41 20.18
CA VAL A 102 -3.17 -12.52 20.82
C VAL A 102 -3.14 -12.38 22.34
N PHE A 103 -1.98 -12.07 22.92
CA PHE A 103 -1.83 -12.02 24.38
C PHE A 103 -2.27 -10.69 25.01
N PHE A 104 -2.13 -9.60 24.29
CA PHE A 104 -2.35 -8.24 24.80
C PHE A 104 -3.52 -7.52 24.13
N GLY A 105 -4.34 -8.23 23.34
CA GLY A 105 -5.41 -7.61 22.55
C GLY A 105 -6.39 -6.78 23.40
N GLU A 106 -6.77 -7.22 24.59
CA GLU A 106 -7.66 -6.47 25.49
C GLU A 106 -6.98 -5.24 26.11
N ASN A 107 -5.67 -5.31 26.38
CA ASN A 107 -4.85 -4.23 26.93
C ASN A 107 -4.03 -3.50 25.85
N LEU A 108 -4.43 -3.63 24.60
CA LEU A 108 -3.71 -3.05 23.46
C LEU A 108 -3.64 -1.53 23.53
N ALA A 109 -4.61 -0.90 24.21
CA ALA A 109 -4.64 0.55 24.44
C ALA A 109 -3.36 1.08 25.10
N ASP A 110 -2.81 0.35 26.06
CA ASP A 110 -1.59 0.76 26.80
C ASP A 110 -0.31 0.57 25.99
N MET A 111 -0.35 -0.25 24.94
CA MET A 111 0.82 -0.66 24.16
C MET A 111 0.71 -0.28 22.67
N ILE A 112 -0.15 0.66 22.34
CA ILE A 112 -0.44 1.08 20.97
C ILE A 112 0.82 1.51 20.20
N VAL A 113 1.69 2.30 20.82
CA VAL A 113 2.94 2.78 20.23
C VAL A 113 3.88 1.62 19.92
N PHE A 114 3.99 0.65 20.83
CA PHE A 114 4.84 -0.53 20.63
C PHE A 114 4.31 -1.41 19.49
N ALA A 115 2.99 -1.68 19.48
CA ALA A 115 2.36 -2.45 18.41
C ALA A 115 2.53 -1.77 17.04
N GLY A 116 2.31 -0.45 16.97
CA GLY A 116 2.54 0.33 15.76
C GLY A 116 4.00 0.29 15.30
N ALA A 117 4.95 0.52 16.22
CA ALA A 117 6.38 0.47 15.91
C ALA A 117 6.81 -0.92 15.40
N LEU A 118 6.37 -1.99 16.05
CA LEU A 118 6.70 -3.37 15.64
C LEU A 118 6.12 -3.70 14.27
N ASN A 119 4.87 -3.29 13.98
CA ASN A 119 4.27 -3.43 12.65
C ASN A 119 5.08 -2.64 11.62
N GLY A 120 5.45 -1.41 11.94
CA GLY A 120 6.23 -0.54 11.05
C GLY A 120 7.61 -1.10 10.72
N ILE A 121 8.36 -1.60 11.71
CA ILE A 121 9.67 -2.23 11.49
C ILE A 121 9.52 -3.47 10.58
N SER A 122 8.54 -4.33 10.88
CA SER A 122 8.25 -5.51 10.06
C SER A 122 7.94 -5.13 8.61
N TYR A 123 7.04 -4.15 8.41
CA TYR A 123 6.62 -3.73 7.09
C TYR A 123 7.74 -3.02 6.31
N GLY A 124 8.55 -2.20 6.97
CA GLY A 124 9.72 -1.55 6.37
C GLY A 124 10.78 -2.55 5.90
N CYS A 125 11.10 -3.57 6.70
CA CYS A 125 11.98 -4.67 6.32
C CYS A 125 11.40 -5.48 5.15
N TYR A 126 10.09 -5.73 5.15
CA TYR A 126 9.39 -6.43 4.07
C TYR A 126 9.49 -5.65 2.76
N LEU A 127 9.15 -4.37 2.75
CA LEU A 127 9.21 -3.52 1.56
C LEU A 127 10.62 -3.44 0.98
N ALA A 128 11.64 -3.27 1.83
CA ALA A 128 13.03 -3.19 1.41
C ALA A 128 13.52 -4.48 0.74
N SER A 129 13.08 -5.64 1.21
CA SER A 129 13.58 -6.94 0.73
C SER A 129 12.76 -7.54 -0.41
N TYR A 130 11.41 -7.50 -0.31
CA TYR A 130 10.51 -8.18 -1.24
C TYR A 130 10.66 -7.69 -2.69
N ASN A 131 10.70 -6.37 -2.89
CA ASN A 131 10.79 -5.81 -4.25
C ASN A 131 12.06 -6.25 -4.96
N VAL A 132 13.17 -6.30 -4.23
CA VAL A 132 14.46 -6.70 -4.76
C VAL A 132 14.50 -8.20 -5.05
N ILE A 133 14.01 -9.06 -4.12
CA ILE A 133 13.90 -10.50 -4.32
C ILE A 133 13.05 -10.82 -5.55
N ARG A 134 11.90 -10.15 -5.71
CA ARG A 134 11.02 -10.34 -6.85
C ARG A 134 11.69 -10.00 -8.18
N GLN A 135 12.42 -8.89 -8.25
CA GLN A 135 13.12 -8.46 -9.46
C GLN A 135 14.24 -9.41 -9.86
N GLU A 136 14.91 -10.04 -8.88
CA GLU A 136 15.98 -10.99 -9.15
C GLU A 136 15.48 -12.36 -9.59
N MET A 137 14.44 -12.85 -8.92
CA MET A 137 13.99 -14.24 -9.08
C MET A 137 13.13 -14.41 -10.33
N VAL A 138 12.33 -13.42 -10.66
CA VAL A 138 11.41 -13.51 -11.78
C VAL A 138 12.09 -13.00 -13.04
N SER A 139 12.31 -13.89 -14.02
CA SER A 139 12.92 -13.50 -15.29
C SER A 139 12.12 -12.41 -16.00
N ARG A 140 12.76 -11.55 -16.78
CA ARG A 140 12.09 -10.47 -17.55
C ARG A 140 10.92 -11.00 -18.40
N ASN A 141 11.07 -12.18 -18.99
CA ASN A 141 10.06 -12.77 -19.86
C ASN A 141 8.84 -13.31 -19.09
N SER A 142 9.03 -13.78 -17.86
CA SER A 142 7.96 -14.31 -17.00
C SER A 142 7.40 -13.28 -16.02
N MET A 143 8.01 -12.09 -15.93
CA MET A 143 7.60 -11.05 -14.98
C MET A 143 6.14 -10.63 -15.18
N ASN A 144 5.71 -10.41 -16.41
CA ASN A 144 4.32 -10.01 -16.69
C ASN A 144 3.33 -11.10 -16.26
N SER A 145 3.63 -12.38 -16.55
CA SER A 145 2.79 -13.51 -16.15
C SER A 145 2.75 -13.67 -14.65
N PHE A 146 3.89 -13.54 -13.97
CA PHE A 146 3.96 -13.57 -12.51
C PHE A 146 3.14 -12.46 -11.87
N LEU A 147 3.28 -11.22 -12.35
CA LEU A 147 2.52 -10.07 -11.85
C LEU A 147 1.01 -10.20 -12.12
N ALA A 148 0.63 -10.70 -13.29
CA ALA A 148 -0.77 -10.95 -13.62
C ALA A 148 -1.39 -11.99 -12.68
N PHE A 149 -0.71 -13.14 -12.49
CA PHE A 149 -1.20 -14.20 -11.62
C PHE A 149 -1.23 -13.76 -10.14
N SER A 150 -0.17 -13.08 -9.67
CA SER A 150 -0.13 -12.49 -8.33
C SER A 150 -1.31 -11.52 -8.13
N SER A 151 -1.60 -10.67 -9.12
CA SER A 151 -2.73 -9.74 -9.07
C SER A 151 -4.08 -10.44 -9.01
N ILE A 152 -4.27 -11.55 -9.74
CA ILE A 152 -5.50 -12.36 -9.68
C ILE A 152 -5.67 -12.92 -8.26
N VAL A 153 -4.64 -13.53 -7.70
CA VAL A 153 -4.65 -14.09 -6.35
C VAL A 153 -4.96 -13.00 -5.32
N SER A 154 -4.24 -11.87 -5.35
CA SER A 154 -4.46 -10.75 -4.43
C SER A 154 -5.89 -10.19 -4.53
N LYS A 155 -6.44 -10.07 -5.75
CA LYS A 155 -7.82 -9.60 -5.93
C LYS A 155 -8.86 -10.60 -5.43
N THR A 156 -8.66 -11.89 -5.66
CA THR A 156 -9.54 -12.93 -5.10
C THR A 156 -9.51 -12.89 -3.57
N LEU A 157 -8.33 -12.79 -2.97
CA LEU A 157 -8.19 -12.66 -1.52
C LEU A 157 -8.83 -11.38 -0.98
N SER A 158 -8.71 -10.25 -1.68
CA SER A 158 -9.34 -8.99 -1.27
C SER A 158 -10.87 -9.01 -1.33
N ILE A 159 -11.47 -9.95 -2.04
CA ILE A 159 -12.93 -10.18 -2.04
C ILE A 159 -13.34 -11.14 -0.93
N VAL A 160 -12.62 -12.24 -0.77
CA VAL A 160 -13.04 -13.34 0.12
C VAL A 160 -12.58 -13.11 1.57
N ALA A 161 -11.31 -12.73 1.77
CA ALA A 161 -10.72 -12.68 3.11
C ALA A 161 -11.39 -11.66 4.04
N PRO A 162 -11.80 -10.45 3.62
CA PRO A 162 -12.40 -9.49 4.54
C PRO A 162 -13.71 -9.98 5.16
N ILE A 163 -14.59 -10.57 4.35
CA ILE A 163 -15.88 -11.08 4.86
C ILE A 163 -15.67 -12.29 5.76
N VAL A 164 -14.73 -13.17 5.43
CA VAL A 164 -14.41 -14.34 6.26
C VAL A 164 -13.83 -13.91 7.61
N ILE A 165 -12.83 -13.02 7.61
CA ILE A 165 -12.20 -12.54 8.84
C ILE A 165 -13.20 -11.77 9.68
N GLY A 166 -13.99 -10.87 9.10
CA GLY A 166 -15.00 -10.10 9.82
C GLY A 166 -16.07 -10.99 10.44
N SER A 167 -16.57 -12.00 9.70
CA SER A 167 -17.53 -12.99 10.23
C SER A 167 -16.94 -13.79 11.38
N LEU A 168 -15.69 -14.24 11.25
CA LEU A 168 -15.03 -15.01 12.31
C LEU A 168 -14.83 -14.18 13.58
N ILE A 169 -14.51 -12.90 13.48
CA ILE A 169 -14.36 -12.02 14.65
C ILE A 169 -15.70 -11.84 15.37
N ASP A 170 -16.79 -11.64 14.63
CA ASP A 170 -18.12 -11.44 15.23
C ASP A 170 -18.74 -12.72 15.83
N ILE A 171 -18.39 -13.90 15.27
CA ILE A 171 -18.85 -15.22 15.81
C ILE A 171 -17.99 -15.67 17.00
N SER A 172 -16.71 -15.26 17.03
CA SER A 172 -15.76 -15.66 18.06
C SER A 172 -15.22 -14.43 18.81
N THR A 173 -13.92 -14.31 18.93
CA THR A 173 -13.24 -13.12 19.46
C THR A 173 -12.11 -12.68 18.56
N PHE A 174 -11.73 -11.40 18.62
CA PHE A 174 -10.59 -10.89 17.89
C PHE A 174 -9.30 -11.69 18.18
N SER A 175 -9.05 -12.02 19.46
CA SER A 175 -7.88 -12.80 19.87
C SER A 175 -7.88 -14.22 19.29
N GLN A 176 -9.05 -14.89 19.18
CA GLN A 176 -9.12 -16.21 18.54
C GLN A 176 -8.81 -16.14 17.05
N VAL A 177 -9.29 -15.11 16.35
CA VAL A 177 -8.96 -14.92 14.93
C VAL A 177 -7.47 -14.57 14.78
N ALA A 178 -6.90 -13.80 15.69
CA ALA A 178 -5.47 -13.51 15.70
C ALA A 178 -4.62 -14.79 15.84
N ILE A 179 -5.09 -15.83 16.56
CA ILE A 179 -4.41 -17.15 16.61
C ILE A 179 -4.36 -17.78 15.20
N TYR A 180 -5.46 -17.76 14.45
CA TYR A 180 -5.46 -18.30 13.08
C TYR A 180 -4.49 -17.51 12.18
N VAL A 181 -4.44 -16.19 12.34
CA VAL A 181 -3.48 -15.36 11.59
C VAL A 181 -2.03 -15.65 12.03
N ALA A 182 -1.78 -15.94 13.32
CA ALA A 182 -0.46 -16.37 13.79
C ALA A 182 -0.01 -17.68 13.14
N VAL A 183 -0.93 -18.64 13.00
CA VAL A 183 -0.65 -19.90 12.27
C VAL A 183 -0.31 -19.61 10.80
N ILE A 184 -1.04 -18.69 10.15
CA ILE A 184 -0.72 -18.26 8.78
C ILE A 184 0.68 -17.63 8.72
N CYS A 185 1.09 -16.83 9.70
CA CYS A 185 2.45 -16.28 9.78
C CYS A 185 3.52 -17.38 9.89
N ILE A 186 3.27 -18.41 10.70
CA ILE A 186 4.20 -19.55 10.84
C ILE A 186 4.31 -20.32 9.50
N ILE A 187 3.18 -20.60 8.85
CA ILE A 187 3.18 -21.24 7.52
C ILE A 187 3.95 -20.38 6.53
N GLN A 188 3.78 -19.06 6.54
CA GLN A 188 4.51 -18.14 5.66
C GLN A 188 6.03 -18.21 5.89
N ILE A 189 6.47 -18.26 7.16
CA ILE A 189 7.90 -18.41 7.49
C ILE A 189 8.42 -19.75 6.93
N ILE A 190 7.70 -20.85 7.13
CA ILE A 190 8.09 -22.19 6.61
C ILE A 190 8.20 -22.15 5.09
N VAL A 191 7.20 -21.61 4.39
CA VAL A 191 7.20 -21.48 2.91
C VAL A 191 8.38 -20.62 2.43
N SER A 192 8.77 -19.60 3.20
CA SER A 192 9.88 -18.72 2.84
C SER A 192 11.22 -19.44 2.74
N PHE A 193 11.39 -20.61 3.37
CA PHE A 193 12.62 -21.43 3.22
C PHE A 193 12.73 -22.05 1.83
N GLY A 194 11.63 -22.16 1.08
CA GLY A 194 11.64 -22.56 -0.33
C GLY A 194 12.11 -21.47 -1.29
N ILE A 195 12.23 -20.22 -0.83
CA ILE A 195 12.71 -19.10 -1.63
C ILE A 195 14.24 -19.11 -1.63
N SER A 196 14.84 -19.13 -2.81
CA SER A 196 16.29 -19.02 -3.00
C SER A 196 16.63 -17.68 -3.65
N SER A 197 17.35 -16.84 -2.93
CA SER A 197 17.89 -15.57 -3.47
C SER A 197 19.41 -15.68 -3.52
N LYS A 198 20.00 -15.16 -4.60
CA LYS A 198 21.45 -15.11 -4.75
C LYS A 198 21.98 -13.87 -4.01
N ARG A 199 23.20 -13.96 -3.51
CA ARG A 199 23.90 -12.79 -2.98
C ARG A 199 24.27 -11.88 -4.15
N PRO A 200 24.03 -10.55 -4.07
CA PRO A 200 24.45 -9.64 -5.14
C PRO A 200 25.97 -9.64 -5.28
N GLU A 201 26.44 -9.85 -6.49
CA GLU A 201 27.88 -9.88 -6.78
C GLU A 201 28.50 -8.48 -6.73
N ASN A 202 27.76 -7.45 -7.16
CA ASN A 202 28.19 -6.04 -7.13
C ASN A 202 26.99 -5.13 -6.92
N SER A 203 26.80 -4.65 -5.71
CA SER A 203 25.76 -3.65 -5.45
C SER A 203 26.35 -2.24 -5.60
N THR A 204 25.79 -1.48 -6.50
CA THR A 204 26.17 -0.08 -6.76
C THR A 204 25.28 0.92 -6.05
N TYR A 205 24.50 0.49 -5.03
CA TYR A 205 23.60 1.37 -4.30
C TYR A 205 24.35 2.57 -3.71
N ASN A 206 24.03 3.76 -4.20
CA ASN A 206 24.64 5.01 -3.76
C ASN A 206 23.64 6.16 -3.87
N LEU A 207 22.92 6.40 -2.79
CA LEU A 207 21.90 7.45 -2.71
C LEU A 207 22.47 8.85 -3.00
N LYS A 208 23.69 9.15 -2.53
CA LYS A 208 24.33 10.44 -2.78
C LYS A 208 24.61 10.66 -4.28
N GLN A 209 25.09 9.63 -4.96
CA GLN A 209 25.32 9.67 -6.41
C GLN A 209 24.00 9.86 -7.18
N TYR A 210 22.93 9.15 -6.76
CA TYR A 210 21.59 9.33 -7.33
C TYR A 210 21.09 10.77 -7.19
N LEU A 211 21.17 11.34 -5.98
CA LEU A 211 20.73 12.73 -5.74
C LEU A 211 21.53 13.74 -6.56
N ASN A 212 22.83 13.51 -6.76
CA ASN A 212 23.65 14.35 -7.64
C ASN A 212 23.23 14.21 -9.10
N LYS A 213 23.03 12.97 -9.61
CA LYS A 213 22.49 12.74 -10.96
C LYS A 213 21.15 13.44 -11.15
N LEU A 214 20.27 13.39 -10.14
CA LEU A 214 18.96 14.04 -10.20
C LEU A 214 19.05 15.56 -10.32
N LYS A 215 19.97 16.21 -9.58
CA LYS A 215 20.18 17.66 -9.62
C LYS A 215 20.65 18.16 -11.00
N THR A 216 21.52 17.40 -11.65
CA THR A 216 22.12 17.74 -12.95
C THR A 216 21.32 17.22 -14.15
N ASN A 217 20.27 16.42 -13.91
CA ASN A 217 19.50 15.79 -14.97
C ASN A 217 18.70 16.82 -15.78
N PRO A 218 18.79 16.85 -17.12
CA PRO A 218 18.00 17.73 -17.96
C PRO A 218 16.48 17.51 -17.81
N ALA A 219 16.08 16.28 -17.48
CA ALA A 219 14.68 15.91 -17.23
C ALA A 219 14.23 16.13 -15.77
N LYS A 220 14.98 16.88 -14.94
CA LYS A 220 14.66 17.10 -13.52
C LYS A 220 13.21 17.56 -13.25
N ASN A 221 12.65 18.39 -14.15
CA ASN A 221 11.28 18.85 -14.03
C ASN A 221 10.25 17.72 -14.20
N LYS A 222 10.53 16.74 -15.11
CA LYS A 222 9.69 15.53 -15.26
C LYS A 222 9.71 14.71 -13.97
N ILE A 223 10.90 14.50 -13.40
CA ILE A 223 11.06 13.75 -12.15
C ILE A 223 10.42 14.48 -10.97
N LYS A 224 10.46 15.81 -10.91
CA LYS A 224 9.70 16.59 -9.92
C LYS A 224 8.21 16.29 -9.98
N HIS A 225 7.60 16.20 -11.15
CA HIS A 225 6.19 15.81 -11.30
C HIS A 225 5.94 14.36 -10.86
N VAL A 226 6.88 13.44 -11.10
CA VAL A 226 6.81 12.08 -10.57
C VAL A 226 6.73 12.11 -9.04
N TYR A 227 7.57 12.90 -8.37
CA TYR A 227 7.51 13.02 -6.89
C TYR A 227 6.20 13.64 -6.39
N LEU A 228 5.64 14.62 -7.10
CA LEU A 228 4.31 15.17 -6.76
C LEU A 228 3.22 14.08 -6.77
N THR A 229 3.29 13.11 -7.68
CA THR A 229 2.35 11.98 -7.69
C THR A 229 2.52 11.08 -6.47
N TYR A 230 3.72 10.97 -5.91
CA TYR A 230 3.96 10.19 -4.69
C TYR A 230 3.55 10.95 -3.43
N ILE A 231 3.66 12.28 -3.41
CA ILE A 231 3.12 13.13 -2.33
C ILE A 231 1.62 12.88 -2.19
N ALA A 232 0.87 12.96 -3.30
CA ALA A 232 -0.55 12.69 -3.25
C ALA A 232 -0.87 11.24 -2.86
N TYR A 233 -0.11 10.26 -3.35
CA TYR A 233 -0.28 8.88 -2.93
C TYR A 233 -0.02 8.69 -1.43
N GLY A 234 0.98 9.39 -0.88
CA GLY A 234 1.25 9.39 0.56
C GLY A 234 0.11 10.00 1.38
N THR A 235 -0.42 11.16 0.95
CA THR A 235 -1.54 11.83 1.66
C THR A 235 -2.84 11.03 1.62
N THR A 236 -3.07 10.22 0.60
CA THR A 236 -4.29 9.40 0.49
C THR A 236 -4.22 8.08 1.25
N THR A 237 -3.06 7.69 1.75
CA THR A 237 -2.94 6.46 2.57
C THR A 237 -3.84 6.51 3.81
N ILE A 238 -4.03 7.69 4.40
CA ILE A 238 -4.91 7.89 5.56
C ILE A 238 -6.38 7.54 5.28
N VAL A 239 -6.83 7.62 4.03
CA VAL A 239 -8.23 7.39 3.65
C VAL A 239 -8.70 5.99 4.05
N GLY A 240 -7.86 4.96 3.88
CA GLY A 240 -8.19 3.60 4.27
C GLY A 240 -8.51 3.48 5.77
N THR A 241 -7.65 4.04 6.61
CA THR A 241 -7.83 4.07 8.07
C THR A 241 -9.08 4.87 8.47
N LEU A 242 -9.26 6.06 7.88
CA LEU A 242 -10.45 6.89 8.14
C LEU A 242 -11.74 6.16 7.77
N LEU A 243 -11.75 5.43 6.65
CA LEU A 243 -12.91 4.66 6.21
C LEU A 243 -13.20 3.48 7.15
N THR A 244 -12.17 2.77 7.62
CA THR A 244 -12.33 1.72 8.62
C THR A 244 -12.99 2.28 9.89
N VAL A 245 -12.51 3.41 10.39
CA VAL A 245 -13.10 4.09 11.56
C VAL A 245 -14.54 4.52 11.26
N CYS A 246 -14.82 5.12 10.09
CA CYS A 246 -16.20 5.49 9.72
C CYS A 246 -17.14 4.29 9.72
N VAL A 247 -16.74 3.15 9.14
CA VAL A 247 -17.58 1.95 9.09
C VAL A 247 -17.81 1.41 10.49
N MET A 248 -16.80 1.41 11.36
CA MET A 248 -16.97 0.97 12.75
C MET A 248 -17.87 1.92 13.55
N MET A 249 -17.79 3.24 13.31
CA MET A 249 -18.70 4.22 13.94
C MET A 249 -20.15 4.02 13.52
N GLU A 250 -20.40 3.72 12.26
CA GLU A 250 -21.74 3.62 11.70
C GLU A 250 -22.40 2.26 11.90
N PHE A 251 -21.66 1.18 11.81
CA PHE A 251 -22.20 -0.19 11.82
C PHE A 251 -21.81 -0.99 13.08
N GLY A 252 -20.72 -0.67 13.76
CA GLY A 252 -20.28 -1.32 15.00
C GLY A 252 -19.95 -2.82 14.86
N SER A 253 -19.75 -3.35 13.65
CA SER A 253 -19.62 -4.78 13.36
C SER A 253 -18.46 -5.05 12.41
N ASN A 254 -17.63 -6.04 12.75
CA ASN A 254 -16.53 -6.48 11.89
C ASN A 254 -17.04 -7.20 10.63
N PHE A 255 -18.18 -7.88 10.71
CA PHE A 255 -18.84 -8.44 9.54
C PHE A 255 -19.20 -7.36 8.53
N SER A 256 -19.82 -6.26 8.99
CA SER A 256 -20.17 -5.12 8.12
C SER A 256 -18.94 -4.52 7.48
N LEU A 257 -17.85 -4.34 8.24
CA LEU A 257 -16.57 -3.87 7.73
C LEU A 257 -16.01 -4.81 6.66
N GLY A 258 -16.01 -6.09 6.92
CA GLY A 258 -15.58 -7.13 5.97
C GLY A 258 -16.45 -7.18 4.72
N ALA A 259 -17.77 -7.14 4.86
CA ALA A 259 -18.73 -7.18 3.75
C ALA A 259 -18.58 -5.97 2.83
N ILE A 260 -18.50 -4.76 3.39
CA ILE A 260 -18.30 -3.51 2.63
C ILE A 260 -16.96 -3.56 1.89
N THR A 261 -15.88 -3.96 2.55
CA THR A 261 -14.55 -4.10 1.93
C THR A 261 -14.56 -5.12 0.78
N SER A 262 -15.25 -6.24 0.95
CA SER A 262 -15.41 -7.28 -0.08
C SER A 262 -16.22 -6.79 -1.28
N ILE A 263 -17.33 -6.09 -1.06
CA ILE A 263 -18.15 -5.50 -2.13
C ILE A 263 -17.34 -4.48 -2.93
N ILE A 264 -16.60 -3.60 -2.26
CA ILE A 264 -15.74 -2.61 -2.93
C ILE A 264 -14.67 -3.30 -3.77
N SER A 265 -14.06 -4.37 -3.24
CA SER A 265 -13.07 -5.16 -3.96
C SER A 265 -13.68 -5.83 -5.20
N ALA A 266 -14.88 -6.38 -5.09
CA ALA A 266 -15.60 -6.99 -6.22
C ALA A 266 -15.96 -5.95 -7.31
N VAL A 267 -16.53 -4.81 -6.91
CA VAL A 267 -16.81 -3.69 -7.83
C VAL A 267 -15.52 -3.22 -8.51
N SER A 268 -14.44 -3.13 -7.74
CA SER A 268 -13.12 -2.75 -8.23
C SER A 268 -12.61 -3.71 -9.31
N VAL A 269 -12.80 -5.02 -9.15
CA VAL A 269 -12.41 -6.01 -10.17
C VAL A 269 -13.24 -5.86 -11.46
N VAL A 270 -14.56 -5.67 -11.34
CA VAL A 270 -15.44 -5.42 -12.49
C VAL A 270 -14.99 -4.17 -13.25
N VAL A 271 -14.74 -3.07 -12.53
CA VAL A 271 -14.26 -1.81 -13.13
C VAL A 271 -12.90 -2.01 -13.81
N LEU A 272 -11.98 -2.78 -13.22
CA LEU A 272 -10.67 -3.07 -13.82
C LEU A 272 -10.83 -3.83 -15.15
N ILE A 273 -11.71 -4.81 -15.21
CA ILE A 273 -11.99 -5.58 -16.44
C ILE A 273 -12.57 -4.65 -17.50
N LEU A 274 -13.55 -3.82 -17.15
CA LEU A 274 -14.15 -2.85 -18.07
C LEU A 274 -13.11 -1.83 -18.54
N PHE A 275 -12.32 -1.30 -17.61
CA PHE A 275 -11.24 -0.35 -17.91
C PHE A 275 -10.23 -0.96 -18.88
N SER A 276 -9.75 -2.19 -18.63
CA SER A 276 -8.79 -2.87 -19.51
C SER A 276 -9.34 -3.16 -20.91
N LYS A 277 -10.63 -3.45 -21.02
CA LYS A 277 -11.30 -3.80 -22.29
C LYS A 277 -11.63 -2.57 -23.13
N PHE A 278 -12.00 -1.46 -22.51
CA PHE A 278 -12.50 -0.27 -23.20
C PHE A 278 -11.49 0.88 -23.30
N THR A 279 -10.36 0.82 -22.58
CA THR A 279 -9.31 1.82 -22.72
C THR A 279 -8.40 1.50 -23.90
N LYS A 280 -8.52 2.34 -24.94
CA LYS A 280 -7.49 2.39 -25.99
C LYS A 280 -6.36 3.33 -25.53
N PRO A 281 -5.10 3.05 -25.92
CA PRO A 281 -4.00 3.98 -25.68
C PRO A 281 -4.37 5.41 -26.12
N GLY A 282 -4.25 6.39 -25.23
CA GLY A 282 -4.57 7.79 -25.51
C GLY A 282 -6.01 8.26 -25.20
N LYS A 283 -6.93 7.38 -24.84
CA LYS A 283 -8.27 7.82 -24.39
C LYS A 283 -8.25 8.25 -22.93
N ARG A 284 -8.36 9.56 -22.71
CA ARG A 284 -8.33 10.19 -21.37
C ARG A 284 -9.70 10.31 -20.70
N ALA A 285 -10.77 9.84 -21.36
CA ALA A 285 -12.13 9.95 -20.83
C ALA A 285 -12.29 9.39 -19.40
N TRP A 286 -11.59 8.28 -19.11
CA TRP A 286 -11.60 7.66 -17.78
C TRP A 286 -11.01 8.54 -16.68
N LEU A 287 -9.99 9.35 -17.00
CA LEU A 287 -9.41 10.29 -16.04
C LEU A 287 -10.40 11.42 -15.70
N PHE A 288 -11.19 11.88 -16.65
CA PHE A 288 -12.26 12.86 -16.39
C PHE A 288 -13.37 12.29 -15.51
N ILE A 289 -13.71 10.99 -15.69
CA ILE A 289 -14.66 10.30 -14.79
C ILE A 289 -14.13 10.30 -13.37
N VAL A 290 -12.86 9.96 -13.15
CA VAL A 290 -12.24 9.99 -11.82
C VAL A 290 -12.22 11.40 -11.24
N LEU A 291 -11.90 12.41 -12.04
CA LEU A 291 -11.92 13.83 -11.66
C LEU A 291 -13.31 14.31 -11.22
N ALA A 292 -14.38 13.73 -11.76
CA ALA A 292 -15.75 14.06 -11.36
C ALA A 292 -16.19 13.27 -10.11
N ILE A 293 -15.90 11.97 -10.08
CA ILE A 293 -16.36 11.06 -9.01
C ILE A 293 -15.71 11.42 -7.66
N LEU A 294 -14.42 11.72 -7.62
CA LEU A 294 -13.69 11.99 -6.36
C LEU A 294 -14.20 13.23 -5.61
N PRO A 295 -14.32 14.41 -6.24
CA PRO A 295 -14.85 15.58 -5.55
C PRO A 295 -16.31 15.42 -5.12
N LEU A 296 -17.14 14.85 -5.99
CA LEU A 296 -18.57 14.64 -5.67
C LEU A 296 -18.74 13.71 -4.47
N SER A 297 -18.02 12.59 -4.44
CA SER A 297 -18.08 11.66 -3.30
C SER A 297 -17.49 12.26 -2.03
N SER A 298 -16.45 13.10 -2.14
CA SER A 298 -15.87 13.82 -1.00
C SER A 298 -16.84 14.83 -0.40
N LEU A 299 -17.54 15.60 -1.24
CA LEU A 299 -18.58 16.52 -0.79
C LEU A 299 -19.74 15.75 -0.13
N LEU A 300 -20.15 14.62 -0.73
CA LEU A 300 -21.23 13.80 -0.22
C LEU A 300 -20.93 13.29 1.20
N VAL A 301 -19.73 12.80 1.47
CA VAL A 301 -19.36 12.27 2.81
C VAL A 301 -19.21 13.37 3.85
N VAL A 302 -18.84 14.58 3.44
CA VAL A 302 -18.69 15.74 4.35
C VAL A 302 -20.04 16.31 4.75
N PHE A 303 -20.95 16.50 3.78
CA PHE A 303 -22.20 17.24 4.00
C PHE A 303 -23.40 16.35 4.32
N LEU A 304 -23.40 15.06 3.93
CA LEU A 304 -24.48 14.14 4.25
C LEU A 304 -24.05 13.17 5.36
N PRO A 305 -24.50 13.39 6.60
CA PRO A 305 -24.21 12.49 7.71
C PRO A 305 -25.11 11.23 7.62
N SER A 306 -24.87 10.38 6.64
CA SER A 306 -25.59 9.14 6.50
C SER A 306 -24.65 7.99 6.20
N THR A 307 -24.98 6.82 6.72
CA THR A 307 -24.32 5.54 6.46
C THR A 307 -24.13 5.29 4.96
N TYR A 308 -25.14 5.62 4.16
CA TYR A 308 -25.08 5.47 2.70
C TYR A 308 -23.99 6.36 2.06
N ALA A 309 -23.78 7.55 2.59
CA ALA A 309 -22.74 8.46 2.07
C ALA A 309 -21.34 7.85 2.24
N VAL A 310 -21.07 7.20 3.36
CA VAL A 310 -19.79 6.51 3.62
C VAL A 310 -19.59 5.35 2.64
N VAL A 311 -20.62 4.53 2.42
CA VAL A 311 -20.56 3.39 1.48
C VAL A 311 -20.35 3.87 0.04
N ILE A 312 -21.13 4.87 -0.40
CA ILE A 312 -20.98 5.44 -1.74
C ILE A 312 -19.59 6.03 -1.94
N TYR A 313 -19.09 6.78 -0.94
CA TYR A 313 -17.74 7.32 -0.98
C TYR A 313 -16.68 6.22 -1.13
N GLN A 314 -16.78 5.13 -0.37
CA GLN A 314 -15.86 4.00 -0.46
C GLN A 314 -15.87 3.34 -1.84
N VAL A 315 -17.05 3.13 -2.43
CA VAL A 315 -17.19 2.58 -3.77
C VAL A 315 -16.55 3.51 -4.81
N CYS A 316 -16.81 4.81 -4.74
CA CYS A 316 -16.22 5.81 -5.63
C CYS A 316 -14.69 5.85 -5.51
N MET A 317 -14.15 5.78 -4.30
CA MET A 317 -12.70 5.69 -4.06
C MET A 317 -12.11 4.41 -4.64
N GLY A 318 -12.75 3.26 -4.44
CA GLY A 318 -12.33 1.98 -5.03
C GLY A 318 -12.24 2.04 -6.55
N ILE A 319 -13.27 2.61 -7.21
CA ILE A 319 -13.29 2.82 -8.66
C ILE A 319 -12.17 3.75 -9.10
N ALA A 320 -12.00 4.89 -8.41
CA ALA A 320 -10.97 5.86 -8.74
C ALA A 320 -9.56 5.27 -8.65
N MET A 321 -9.26 4.54 -7.58
CA MET A 321 -7.94 3.95 -7.34
C MET A 321 -7.56 2.90 -8.38
N ILE A 322 -8.51 2.13 -8.87
CA ILE A 322 -8.27 1.12 -9.92
C ILE A 322 -7.88 1.74 -11.25
N ILE A 323 -8.43 2.90 -11.57
CA ILE A 323 -8.09 3.64 -12.78
C ILE A 323 -6.75 4.37 -12.61
N LEU A 324 -6.54 4.97 -11.44
CA LEU A 324 -5.37 5.80 -11.14
C LEU A 324 -4.07 5.00 -11.00
N ASN A 325 -4.08 3.91 -10.23
CA ASN A 325 -2.86 3.19 -9.91
C ASN A 325 -2.06 2.71 -11.14
N PRO A 326 -2.66 2.01 -12.13
CA PRO A 326 -1.93 1.61 -13.34
C PRO A 326 -1.52 2.82 -14.19
N THR A 327 -2.37 3.86 -14.27
CA THR A 327 -2.06 5.07 -15.03
C THR A 327 -0.84 5.79 -14.44
N LEU A 328 -0.82 5.99 -13.11
CA LEU A 328 0.31 6.62 -12.42
C LEU A 328 1.57 5.75 -12.46
N ALA A 329 1.45 4.43 -12.35
CA ALA A 329 2.60 3.53 -12.46
C ALA A 329 3.25 3.61 -13.85
N THR A 330 2.44 3.62 -14.91
CA THR A 330 2.92 3.77 -16.29
C THR A 330 3.60 5.13 -16.49
N TYR A 331 3.00 6.20 -16.00
CA TYR A 331 3.55 7.55 -16.04
C TYR A 331 4.90 7.65 -15.31
N ARG A 332 4.99 7.13 -14.08
CA ARG A 332 6.21 7.14 -13.25
C ARG A 332 7.35 6.39 -13.93
N ASN A 333 7.09 5.16 -14.38
CA ASN A 333 8.09 4.32 -15.02
C ASN A 333 8.55 4.89 -16.37
N GLY A 334 7.65 5.47 -17.17
CA GLY A 334 7.97 6.12 -18.42
C GLY A 334 8.93 7.29 -18.22
N ASN A 335 8.61 8.20 -17.29
CA ASN A 335 9.46 9.37 -17.01
C ASN A 335 10.83 9.00 -16.43
N LEU A 336 10.92 7.94 -15.60
CA LEU A 336 12.20 7.44 -15.10
C LEU A 336 13.10 6.88 -16.22
N LYS A 337 12.50 6.15 -17.17
CA LYS A 337 13.24 5.64 -18.35
C LYS A 337 13.72 6.78 -19.22
N GLU A 338 12.86 7.74 -19.55
CA GLU A 338 13.22 8.91 -20.35
C GLU A 338 14.30 9.77 -19.70
N ALA A 339 14.33 9.83 -18.37
CA ALA A 339 15.35 10.54 -17.63
C ALA A 339 16.67 9.75 -17.50
N GLY A 340 16.76 8.51 -17.98
CA GLY A 340 17.95 7.65 -17.82
C GLY A 340 18.26 7.29 -16.37
N LEU A 341 17.25 7.30 -15.49
CA LEU A 341 17.39 7.01 -14.06
C LEU A 341 16.87 5.61 -13.69
N TYR A 342 16.49 4.81 -14.67
CA TYR A 342 15.93 3.48 -14.43
C TYR A 342 16.94 2.50 -13.79
N ASP A 343 18.24 2.69 -14.08
CA ASP A 343 19.30 1.89 -13.46
C ASP A 343 19.54 2.21 -11.97
N CYS A 344 18.97 3.32 -11.49
CA CYS A 344 19.02 3.76 -10.10
C CYS A 344 17.64 3.61 -9.42
N ILE A 345 16.87 2.59 -9.80
CA ILE A 345 15.47 2.43 -9.33
C ILE A 345 15.38 2.18 -7.82
N ASP A 346 16.36 1.52 -7.22
CA ASP A 346 16.38 1.23 -5.79
C ASP A 346 16.64 2.50 -4.96
N GLU A 347 17.55 3.38 -5.42
CA GLU A 347 17.78 4.69 -4.82
C GLU A 347 16.57 5.60 -5.01
N HIS A 348 15.96 5.58 -6.21
CA HIS A 348 14.71 6.29 -6.47
C HIS A 348 13.61 5.86 -5.51
N GLN A 349 13.43 4.55 -5.32
CA GLN A 349 12.42 4.01 -4.40
C GLN A 349 12.69 4.44 -2.97
N SER A 350 13.94 4.54 -2.54
CA SER A 350 14.30 5.03 -1.20
C SER A 350 13.89 6.49 -0.98
N VAL A 351 14.06 7.34 -1.98
CA VAL A 351 13.57 8.74 -1.91
C VAL A 351 12.04 8.79 -1.91
N VAL A 352 11.40 7.96 -2.71
CA VAL A 352 9.94 7.86 -2.79
C VAL A 352 9.33 7.44 -1.45
N GLU A 353 9.87 6.40 -0.81
CA GLU A 353 9.38 5.94 0.49
C GLU A 353 9.55 7.00 1.57
N LEU A 354 10.63 7.77 1.54
CA LEU A 354 10.82 8.90 2.47
C LEU A 354 9.75 9.98 2.25
N ILE A 355 9.49 10.36 1.00
CA ILE A 355 8.46 11.35 0.65
C ILE A 355 7.08 10.86 1.13
N MET A 356 6.73 9.62 0.81
CA MET A 356 5.46 9.04 1.23
C MET A 356 5.34 8.94 2.75
N ALA A 357 6.42 8.57 3.44
CA ALA A 357 6.43 8.48 4.90
C ALA A 357 6.14 9.84 5.55
N VAL A 358 6.78 10.90 5.11
CA VAL A 358 6.52 12.26 5.61
C VAL A 358 5.05 12.64 5.42
N CYS A 359 4.48 12.39 4.23
CA CYS A 359 3.07 12.69 3.95
C CYS A 359 2.11 11.89 4.84
N ARG A 360 2.39 10.60 5.05
CA ARG A 360 1.61 9.71 5.92
C ARG A 360 1.67 10.17 7.37
N ILE A 361 2.87 10.44 7.88
CA ILE A 361 3.07 10.91 9.26
C ILE A 361 2.30 12.22 9.49
N VAL A 362 2.42 13.20 8.59
CA VAL A 362 1.67 14.46 8.69
C VAL A 362 0.16 14.20 8.71
N GLY A 363 -0.35 13.33 7.84
CA GLY A 363 -1.76 12.97 7.80
C GLY A 363 -2.25 12.34 9.11
N PHE A 364 -1.49 11.38 9.67
CA PHE A 364 -1.89 10.72 10.92
C PHE A 364 -1.68 11.58 12.17
N VAL A 365 -0.71 12.49 12.17
CA VAL A 365 -0.59 13.52 13.22
C VAL A 365 -1.80 14.47 13.20
N LEU A 366 -2.27 14.87 12.01
CA LEU A 366 -3.51 15.63 11.90
C LEU A 366 -4.71 14.82 12.44
N LEU A 367 -4.78 13.53 12.17
CA LEU A 367 -5.80 12.64 12.72
C LEU A 367 -5.74 12.60 14.26
N MET A 368 -4.55 12.51 14.85
CA MET A 368 -4.37 12.58 16.30
C MET A 368 -4.89 13.91 16.88
N LEU A 369 -4.54 15.04 16.27
CA LEU A 369 -4.99 16.36 16.73
C LEU A 369 -6.52 16.51 16.63
N ILE A 370 -7.13 15.99 15.57
CA ILE A 370 -8.58 15.96 15.39
C ILE A 370 -9.22 15.04 16.43
N GLY A 371 -8.65 13.85 16.66
CA GLY A 371 -9.10 12.95 17.71
C GLY A 371 -9.05 13.59 19.09
N ALA A 372 -7.96 14.29 19.42
CA ALA A 372 -7.83 15.01 20.68
C ALA A 372 -8.88 16.14 20.83
N SER A 373 -9.30 16.77 19.74
CA SER A 373 -10.34 17.81 19.76
C SER A 373 -11.77 17.26 19.91
N GLY A 374 -11.99 15.95 19.67
CA GLY A 374 -13.30 15.32 19.65
C GLY A 374 -14.25 15.81 18.54
N ASN A 375 -13.75 16.58 17.57
CA ASN A 375 -14.57 17.20 16.54
C ASN A 375 -14.75 16.30 15.31
N LEU A 376 -15.89 15.61 15.23
CA LEU A 376 -16.23 14.73 14.13
C LEU A 376 -16.41 15.43 12.78
N VAL A 377 -16.71 16.71 12.76
CA VAL A 377 -16.79 17.49 11.50
C VAL A 377 -15.39 17.62 10.90
N LEU A 378 -14.39 17.94 11.72
CA LEU A 378 -12.99 18.00 11.25
C LEU A 378 -12.50 16.64 10.75
N PHE A 379 -12.94 15.54 11.36
CA PHE A 379 -12.64 14.19 10.89
C PHE A 379 -13.20 13.94 9.46
N LYS A 380 -14.45 14.28 9.21
CA LYS A 380 -15.07 14.17 7.87
C LYS A 380 -14.41 15.10 6.85
N VAL A 381 -14.05 16.31 7.26
CA VAL A 381 -13.31 17.27 6.41
C VAL A 381 -11.93 16.70 6.04
N LEU A 382 -11.20 16.10 6.99
CA LEU A 382 -9.90 15.46 6.71
C LEU A 382 -10.06 14.33 5.69
N LEU A 383 -11.11 13.51 5.83
CA LEU A 383 -11.43 12.44 4.87
C LEU A 383 -11.67 13.00 3.46
N GLY A 384 -12.50 14.03 3.33
CA GLY A 384 -12.77 14.68 2.05
C GLY A 384 -11.53 15.32 1.43
N LEU A 385 -10.74 16.07 2.20
CA LEU A 385 -9.51 16.72 1.72
C LEU A 385 -8.44 15.72 1.28
N SER A 386 -8.29 14.62 2.02
CA SER A 386 -7.31 13.56 1.69
C SER A 386 -7.59 12.93 0.33
N SER A 387 -8.85 12.69 0.00
CA SER A 387 -9.23 12.16 -1.32
C SER A 387 -9.09 13.16 -2.45
N LEU A 388 -9.29 14.45 -2.20
CA LEU A 388 -9.10 15.52 -3.20
C LEU A 388 -7.64 15.66 -3.65
N SER A 389 -6.66 15.19 -2.87
CA SER A 389 -5.26 15.18 -3.28
C SER A 389 -5.02 14.41 -4.57
N TYR A 390 -5.80 13.36 -4.85
CA TYR A 390 -5.77 12.65 -6.14
C TYR A 390 -6.28 13.50 -7.29
N SER A 391 -7.33 14.29 -7.08
CA SER A 391 -7.83 15.21 -8.11
C SER A 391 -6.78 16.27 -8.46
N ALA A 392 -6.08 16.81 -7.47
CA ALA A 392 -4.98 17.76 -7.68
C ALA A 392 -3.85 17.16 -8.52
N VAL A 393 -3.48 15.89 -8.25
CA VAL A 393 -2.46 15.19 -9.04
C VAL A 393 -2.91 14.96 -10.46
N LEU A 394 -4.14 14.53 -10.70
CA LEU A 394 -4.66 14.34 -12.05
C LEU A 394 -4.69 15.62 -12.85
N ILE A 395 -5.12 16.71 -12.23
CA ILE A 395 -5.08 18.04 -12.88
C ILE A 395 -3.63 18.41 -13.23
N SER A 396 -2.70 18.22 -12.29
CA SER A 396 -1.28 18.47 -12.53
C SER A 396 -0.73 17.64 -13.71
N LEU A 397 -1.10 16.34 -13.78
CA LEU A 397 -0.70 15.46 -14.89
C LEU A 397 -1.27 15.91 -16.23
N LEU A 398 -2.54 16.28 -16.28
CA LEU A 398 -3.20 16.74 -17.51
C LEU A 398 -2.60 18.05 -18.01
N ILE A 399 -2.30 18.99 -17.11
CA ILE A 399 -1.60 20.27 -17.45
C ILE A 399 -0.21 19.97 -17.99
N TYR A 400 0.54 19.09 -17.31
CA TYR A 400 1.90 18.72 -17.73
C TYR A 400 1.91 18.10 -19.12
N GLU A 401 1.05 17.09 -19.37
CA GLU A 401 0.97 16.44 -20.68
C GLU A 401 0.56 17.43 -21.79
N LYS A 402 -0.39 18.33 -21.55
CA LYS A 402 -0.79 19.36 -22.51
C LYS A 402 0.39 20.25 -22.90
N LYS A 403 1.19 20.67 -21.93
CA LYS A 403 2.36 21.53 -22.15
C LYS A 403 3.48 20.81 -22.94
N TYR A 404 3.76 19.54 -22.62
CA TYR A 404 4.87 18.80 -23.26
C TYR A 404 4.49 18.19 -24.62
N LEU A 405 3.24 17.76 -24.80
CA LEU A 405 2.78 17.28 -26.11
C LEU A 405 2.61 18.43 -27.12
N ALA A 406 2.31 19.64 -26.67
CA ALA A 406 2.31 20.83 -27.52
C ALA A 406 3.71 21.16 -28.03
N ASN A 407 4.74 21.05 -27.16
CA ASN A 407 6.13 21.36 -27.53
C ASN A 407 6.77 20.29 -28.44
N ASN A 408 6.35 19.04 -28.37
CA ASN A 408 6.87 17.96 -29.23
C ASN A 408 6.18 17.84 -30.60
N LYS A 409 5.12 18.61 -30.85
CA LYS A 409 4.49 18.69 -32.18
C LYS A 409 5.11 19.78 -33.06
N THR A 410 6.04 20.55 -32.52
CA THR A 410 6.74 21.62 -33.21
C THR A 410 8.20 21.27 -33.58
N VAL A 411 8.60 20.02 -33.41
CA VAL A 411 9.82 19.40 -33.94
C VAL A 411 9.40 18.21 -34.82
#